data_38b1ad4158f9b4c35ade2e9be56e50cb
#
_entry.id   38b1ad4158f9b4c35ade2e9be56e50cb
#
_cell.length_a   1.000
_cell.length_b   1.000
_cell.length_c   1.000
_cell.angle_alpha   90.00
_cell.angle_beta   90.00
_cell.angle_gamma   90.00
#
_symmetry.space_group_name_H-M   'P 1'
#
loop_
_entity.id
_entity.type
_entity.pdbx_description
1 polymer ?
#
loop_
_entity_poly.entity_id
_entity_poly.type
_entity_poly.pdbx_seq_one_letter_code
_entity_poly.pdbx_strand_id
1 'polypeptide(L)'
;NETPLICEIVDLIHDGRGVGRPDGKACFIDGALPGETVEFRRHNQKRNYDEAHVINVVSASPSRVDPLCKHFPRCGGCTLQHLEHGAQIAFKQQQLLDSLERANLLPEIILPALSAPQWGYRRRARLAVQRAKDGQVMVGFRNAGSRRIEPITECHVLVQPLPAIVAALPGWMVNFPTGIRLSEVELLSADNAVAIAIEASRVPSASEREAMLAELTFSDAQLWWKTEKQSAYKRIDGGDKALNVALTDSIQLQVEPGQFVQVNGEINRQMIDQVLDLVRKTSSDRSSVAVDLFCGSGNFSLPLA
;
A
#
# COMPACT_ATOMS: atom_id res chain seq x y z
N ASN A 1 -17.15 -29.62 8.35
CA ASN A 1 -15.81 -29.32 8.89
C ASN A 1 -14.84 -30.32 8.26
N GLU A 2 -14.07 -29.90 7.25
CA GLU A 2 -13.03 -30.76 6.69
C GLU A 2 -11.90 -30.92 7.74
N THR A 3 -11.35 -32.13 7.83
CA THR A 3 -10.18 -32.41 8.67
C THR A 3 -9.01 -31.59 8.16
N PRO A 4 -8.23 -30.94 9.06
CA PRO A 4 -7.02 -30.24 8.66
C PRO A 4 -6.04 -31.18 7.95
N LEU A 5 -5.32 -30.66 6.99
CA LEU A 5 -4.30 -31.36 6.21
C LEU A 5 -2.91 -30.82 6.57
N ILE A 6 -1.90 -31.62 6.36
CA ILE A 6 -0.50 -31.23 6.59
C ILE A 6 0.26 -31.35 5.27
N CYS A 7 1.08 -30.34 4.95
CA CYS A 7 2.06 -30.45 3.85
C CYS A 7 3.28 -29.57 4.09
N GLU A 8 4.33 -29.87 3.36
CA GLU A 8 5.52 -29.02 3.22
C GLU A 8 5.25 -27.92 2.19
N ILE A 9 5.79 -26.73 2.46
CA ILE A 9 5.71 -25.55 1.59
C ILE A 9 7.00 -25.45 0.78
N VAL A 10 6.87 -25.56 -0.52
CA VAL A 10 8.02 -25.64 -1.43
C VAL A 10 8.34 -24.31 -2.13
N ASP A 11 7.39 -23.36 -2.15
CA ASP A 11 7.57 -22.10 -2.87
C ASP A 11 6.66 -20.99 -2.30
N LEU A 12 6.88 -19.76 -2.75
CA LEU A 12 6.07 -18.57 -2.43
C LEU A 12 5.69 -17.86 -3.73
N ILE A 13 4.42 -17.60 -3.96
CA ILE A 13 3.98 -16.86 -5.17
C ILE A 13 3.96 -15.35 -4.92
N HIS A 14 3.86 -14.59 -6.00
CA HIS A 14 3.98 -13.13 -6.03
C HIS A 14 3.00 -12.38 -5.09
N ASP A 15 1.88 -12.97 -4.74
CA ASP A 15 0.89 -12.41 -3.83
C ASP A 15 1.15 -12.75 -2.34
N GLY A 16 2.22 -13.52 -2.05
CA GLY A 16 2.64 -13.86 -0.69
C GLY A 16 2.04 -15.15 -0.14
N ARG A 17 1.37 -15.96 -0.95
CA ARG A 17 0.89 -17.29 -0.54
C ARG A 17 1.94 -18.36 -0.76
N GLY A 18 2.09 -19.25 0.24
CA GLY A 18 2.94 -20.41 0.12
C GLY A 18 2.34 -21.46 -0.81
N VAL A 19 3.19 -22.24 -1.47
CA VAL A 19 2.80 -23.33 -2.35
C VAL A 19 3.11 -24.66 -1.72
N GLY A 20 2.09 -25.45 -1.45
CA GLY A 20 2.18 -26.87 -1.10
C GLY A 20 1.61 -27.76 -2.22
N ARG A 21 1.88 -29.07 -2.17
CA ARG A 21 1.32 -30.05 -3.12
C ARG A 21 0.76 -31.28 -2.40
N PRO A 22 -0.23 -31.08 -1.52
CA PRO A 22 -0.90 -32.24 -0.93
C PRO A 22 -1.55 -33.06 -2.05
N ASP A 23 -1.33 -34.36 -2.02
CA ASP A 23 -1.85 -35.31 -3.04
C ASP A 23 -1.45 -34.96 -4.49
N GLY A 24 -0.30 -34.26 -4.68
CA GLY A 24 0.22 -33.88 -6.00
C GLY A 24 -0.43 -32.63 -6.63
N LYS A 25 -1.55 -32.14 -6.09
CA LYS A 25 -2.24 -30.94 -6.58
C LYS A 25 -1.68 -29.68 -5.94
N ALA A 26 -1.51 -28.62 -6.73
CA ALA A 26 -1.07 -27.32 -6.19
C ALA A 26 -2.11 -26.77 -5.21
N CYS A 27 -1.63 -26.30 -4.05
CA CYS A 27 -2.43 -25.63 -3.05
C CYS A 27 -1.73 -24.31 -2.64
N PHE A 28 -2.44 -23.19 -2.81
CA PHE A 28 -1.97 -21.87 -2.40
C PHE A 28 -2.46 -21.59 -0.99
N ILE A 29 -1.52 -21.41 -0.06
CA ILE A 29 -1.81 -21.40 1.38
C ILE A 29 -1.44 -20.04 1.97
N ASP A 30 -2.45 -19.28 2.37
CA ASP A 30 -2.27 -17.99 3.04
C ASP A 30 -1.53 -18.16 4.36
N GLY A 31 -0.48 -17.34 4.57
CA GLY A 31 0.29 -17.30 5.81
C GLY A 31 1.39 -18.35 5.93
N ALA A 32 1.63 -19.18 4.90
CA ALA A 32 2.70 -20.17 4.84
C ALA A 32 3.95 -19.63 4.14
N LEU A 33 5.13 -20.08 4.57
CA LEU A 33 6.43 -19.70 4.01
C LEU A 33 7.20 -20.93 3.51
N PRO A 34 8.06 -20.79 2.50
CA PRO A 34 8.90 -21.88 2.00
C PRO A 34 9.76 -22.52 3.10
N GLY A 35 9.88 -23.85 3.04
CA GLY A 35 10.61 -24.65 4.02
C GLY A 35 9.83 -24.94 5.30
N GLU A 36 8.55 -24.51 5.39
CA GLU A 36 7.70 -24.86 6.52
C GLU A 36 6.93 -26.15 6.29
N THR A 37 6.62 -26.82 7.39
CA THR A 37 5.54 -27.81 7.43
C THR A 37 4.36 -27.17 8.15
N VAL A 38 3.21 -27.10 7.48
CA VAL A 38 2.02 -26.43 8.01
C VAL A 38 0.81 -27.34 8.04
N GLU A 39 0.00 -27.17 9.08
CA GLU A 39 -1.36 -27.66 9.14
C GLU A 39 -2.28 -26.57 8.57
N PHE A 40 -3.11 -26.93 7.58
CA PHE A 40 -3.91 -25.96 6.85
C PHE A 40 -5.33 -26.47 6.59
N ARG A 41 -6.23 -25.53 6.28
CA ARG A 41 -7.60 -25.85 5.86
C ARG A 41 -7.90 -25.23 4.50
N ARG A 42 -8.40 -26.07 3.58
CA ARG A 42 -8.91 -25.60 2.29
C ARG A 42 -10.19 -24.80 2.50
N HIS A 43 -10.33 -23.70 1.77
CA HIS A 43 -11.56 -22.90 1.73
C HIS A 43 -12.13 -22.77 0.33
N ASN A 44 -11.34 -23.10 -0.71
CA ASN A 44 -11.78 -23.09 -2.09
C ASN A 44 -11.04 -24.18 -2.88
N GLN A 45 -11.81 -25.01 -3.59
CA GLN A 45 -11.26 -26.10 -4.39
C GLN A 45 -11.59 -25.85 -5.86
N LYS A 46 -10.55 -25.66 -6.68
CA LYS A 46 -10.65 -25.49 -8.13
C LYS A 46 -10.20 -26.77 -8.84
N ARG A 47 -10.42 -26.84 -10.16
CA ARG A 47 -10.00 -28.01 -10.94
C ARG A 47 -8.48 -28.25 -10.87
N ASN A 48 -7.68 -27.19 -11.01
CA ASN A 48 -6.23 -27.29 -11.17
C ASN A 48 -5.44 -26.92 -9.90
N TYR A 49 -6.06 -26.25 -8.94
CA TYR A 49 -5.42 -25.84 -7.68
C TYR A 49 -6.47 -25.69 -6.57
N ASP A 50 -5.98 -25.64 -5.33
CA ASP A 50 -6.78 -25.33 -4.16
C ASP A 50 -6.30 -24.04 -3.50
N GLU A 51 -7.17 -23.39 -2.73
CA GLU A 51 -6.83 -22.22 -1.88
C GLU A 51 -7.13 -22.59 -0.43
N ALA A 52 -6.20 -22.22 0.45
CA ALA A 52 -6.21 -22.62 1.85
C ALA A 52 -5.63 -21.52 2.74
N HIS A 53 -5.77 -21.68 4.05
CA HIS A 53 -5.09 -20.87 5.05
C HIS A 53 -4.43 -21.75 6.10
N VAL A 54 -3.31 -21.30 6.63
CA VAL A 54 -2.60 -21.95 7.75
C VAL A 54 -3.47 -21.94 9.00
N ILE A 55 -3.54 -23.10 9.68
CA ILE A 55 -4.12 -23.24 11.01
C ILE A 55 -3.01 -23.23 12.05
N ASN A 56 -1.93 -23.99 11.75
CA ASN A 56 -0.79 -24.15 12.65
C ASN A 56 0.50 -24.34 11.83
N VAL A 57 1.60 -23.80 12.31
CA VAL A 57 2.94 -24.03 11.76
C VAL A 57 3.58 -25.13 12.59
N VAL A 58 3.73 -26.32 12.00
CA VAL A 58 4.31 -27.50 12.66
C VAL A 58 5.83 -27.36 12.76
N SER A 59 6.46 -26.93 11.66
CA SER A 59 7.88 -26.62 11.59
C SER A 59 8.06 -25.27 10.88
N ALA A 60 8.62 -24.32 11.58
CA ALA A 60 8.76 -22.95 11.07
C ALA A 60 10.01 -22.78 10.19
N SER A 61 9.92 -21.92 9.18
CA SER A 61 11.07 -21.41 8.43
C SER A 61 11.97 -20.58 9.35
N PRO A 62 13.31 -20.63 9.19
CA PRO A 62 14.21 -19.74 9.92
C PRO A 62 14.00 -18.26 9.61
N SER A 63 13.36 -17.94 8.48
CA SER A 63 13.00 -16.58 8.08
C SER A 63 11.63 -16.14 8.57
N ARG A 64 10.90 -16.96 9.33
CA ARG A 64 9.63 -16.55 9.92
C ARG A 64 9.87 -15.61 11.09
N VAL A 65 9.10 -14.52 11.13
CA VAL A 65 9.08 -13.58 12.25
C VAL A 65 7.65 -13.32 12.70
N ASP A 66 7.48 -12.88 13.95
CA ASP A 66 6.19 -12.43 14.44
C ASP A 66 5.82 -11.08 13.84
N PRO A 67 4.64 -10.95 13.19
CA PRO A 67 4.19 -9.69 12.62
C PRO A 67 4.01 -8.61 13.69
N LEU A 68 4.60 -7.42 13.49
CA LEU A 68 4.45 -6.30 14.41
C LEU A 68 3.00 -5.79 14.47
N CYS A 69 2.27 -5.85 13.35
CA CYS A 69 0.92 -5.31 13.23
C CYS A 69 -0.12 -6.32 13.75
N LYS A 70 -0.89 -5.93 14.76
CA LYS A 70 -1.98 -6.76 15.32
C LYS A 70 -3.15 -7.04 14.34
N HIS A 71 -3.23 -6.26 13.26
CA HIS A 71 -4.24 -6.46 12.22
C HIS A 71 -3.81 -7.45 11.13
N PHE A 72 -2.53 -7.85 11.12
CA PHE A 72 -2.07 -8.92 10.23
C PHE A 72 -2.53 -10.30 10.76
N PRO A 73 -2.97 -11.25 9.93
CA PRO A 73 -3.10 -11.19 8.46
C PRO A 73 -4.48 -10.73 7.96
N ARG A 74 -5.38 -10.29 8.84
CA ARG A 74 -6.75 -9.91 8.43
C ARG A 74 -6.79 -8.69 7.51
N CYS A 75 -5.98 -7.68 7.82
CA CYS A 75 -5.86 -6.48 6.98
C CYS A 75 -5.21 -6.81 5.64
N GLY A 76 -5.88 -6.49 4.53
CA GLY A 76 -5.37 -6.71 3.16
C GLY A 76 -4.27 -5.73 2.72
N GLY A 77 -3.79 -4.85 3.61
CA GLY A 77 -2.74 -3.87 3.29
C GLY A 77 -1.32 -4.42 3.23
N CYS A 78 -1.06 -5.58 3.85
CA CYS A 78 0.25 -6.24 3.93
C CYS A 78 0.12 -7.74 3.77
N THR A 79 1.06 -8.36 3.04
CA THR A 79 1.04 -9.81 2.76
C THR A 79 2.22 -10.57 3.34
N LEU A 80 3.34 -9.91 3.67
CA LEU A 80 4.61 -10.55 4.02
C LEU A 80 5.17 -10.14 5.39
N GLN A 81 4.35 -9.61 6.32
CA GLN A 81 4.88 -9.20 7.62
C GLN A 81 5.43 -10.35 8.48
N HIS A 82 5.06 -11.58 8.19
CA HIS A 82 5.54 -12.80 8.84
C HIS A 82 6.86 -13.34 8.25
N LEU A 83 7.39 -12.68 7.18
CA LEU A 83 8.68 -12.98 6.58
C LEU A 83 9.71 -11.91 6.98
N GLU A 84 10.91 -12.31 7.38
CA GLU A 84 12.01 -11.43 7.73
C GLU A 84 12.32 -10.45 6.57
N HIS A 85 12.74 -9.21 6.88
CA HIS A 85 12.87 -8.13 5.89
C HIS A 85 13.89 -8.43 4.78
N GLY A 86 15.05 -8.98 5.12
CA GLY A 86 16.06 -9.36 4.11
C GLY A 86 15.54 -10.49 3.20
N ALA A 87 14.81 -11.45 3.78
CA ALA A 87 14.16 -12.52 3.02
C ALA A 87 13.05 -11.98 2.10
N GLN A 88 12.30 -10.92 2.50
CA GLN A 88 11.35 -10.25 1.60
C GLN A 88 12.05 -9.62 0.38
N ILE A 89 13.21 -9.00 0.58
CA ILE A 89 14.00 -8.39 -0.50
C ILE A 89 14.51 -9.47 -1.45
N ALA A 90 15.11 -10.54 -0.90
CA ALA A 90 15.62 -11.68 -1.67
C ALA A 90 14.50 -12.36 -2.49
N PHE A 91 13.34 -12.56 -1.88
CA PHE A 91 12.17 -13.12 -2.57
C PHE A 91 11.73 -12.25 -3.74
N LYS A 92 11.60 -10.93 -3.56
CA LYS A 92 11.20 -10.01 -4.64
C LYS A 92 12.22 -9.98 -5.78
N GLN A 93 13.51 -10.02 -5.45
CA GLN A 93 14.58 -10.10 -6.45
C GLN A 93 14.49 -11.41 -7.24
N GLN A 94 14.29 -12.55 -6.56
CA GLN A 94 14.14 -13.84 -7.24
C GLN A 94 12.92 -13.85 -8.17
N GLN A 95 11.78 -13.31 -7.75
CA GLN A 95 10.58 -13.18 -8.61
C GLN A 95 10.85 -12.38 -9.89
N LEU A 96 11.65 -11.32 -9.78
CA LEU A 96 12.07 -10.55 -10.96
C LEU A 96 12.96 -11.39 -11.89
N LEU A 97 13.97 -12.06 -11.34
CA LEU A 97 14.89 -12.90 -12.12
C LEU A 97 14.17 -14.05 -12.83
N ASP A 98 13.28 -14.75 -12.12
CA ASP A 98 12.46 -15.81 -12.70
C ASP A 98 11.55 -15.28 -13.83
N SER A 99 11.08 -14.05 -13.71
CA SER A 99 10.24 -13.41 -14.73
C SER A 99 11.06 -13.05 -15.98
N LEU A 100 12.27 -12.56 -15.79
CA LEU A 100 13.21 -12.27 -16.88
C LEU A 100 13.65 -13.55 -17.59
N GLU A 101 13.96 -14.61 -16.84
CA GLU A 101 14.33 -15.92 -17.39
C GLU A 101 13.20 -16.50 -18.25
N ARG A 102 11.97 -16.50 -17.75
CA ARG A 102 10.79 -16.94 -18.53
C ARG A 102 10.57 -16.14 -19.81
N ALA A 103 10.99 -14.87 -19.83
CA ALA A 103 10.95 -14.03 -21.01
C ALA A 103 12.19 -14.19 -21.92
N ASN A 104 13.14 -15.08 -21.58
CA ASN A 104 14.45 -15.24 -22.23
C ASN A 104 15.27 -13.93 -22.23
N LEU A 105 15.14 -13.12 -21.18
CA LEU A 105 15.90 -11.91 -20.97
C LEU A 105 16.91 -12.16 -19.84
N LEU A 106 18.19 -12.29 -20.22
CA LEU A 106 19.28 -12.47 -19.24
C LEU A 106 20.05 -11.16 -19.13
N PRO A 107 19.97 -10.43 -18.02
CA PRO A 107 20.72 -9.21 -17.81
C PRO A 107 22.21 -9.53 -17.65
N GLU A 108 23.10 -8.75 -18.26
CA GLU A 108 24.54 -8.86 -18.07
C GLU A 108 24.97 -8.46 -16.65
N ILE A 109 24.25 -7.50 -16.05
CA ILE A 109 24.53 -6.96 -14.73
C ILE A 109 23.24 -6.91 -13.93
N ILE A 110 23.31 -7.45 -12.71
CA ILE A 110 22.24 -7.32 -11.71
C ILE A 110 22.74 -6.37 -10.63
N LEU A 111 22.12 -5.20 -10.55
CA LEU A 111 22.43 -4.25 -9.49
C LEU A 111 21.87 -4.70 -8.15
N PRO A 112 22.49 -4.31 -7.02
CA PRO A 112 21.91 -4.55 -5.70
C PRO A 112 20.49 -4.01 -5.61
N ALA A 113 19.61 -4.73 -4.90
CA ALA A 113 18.25 -4.28 -4.66
C ALA A 113 18.26 -2.98 -3.84
N LEU A 114 17.45 -1.99 -4.25
CA LEU A 114 17.23 -0.80 -3.46
C LEU A 114 16.43 -1.17 -2.19
N SER A 115 16.86 -0.68 -1.05
CA SER A 115 16.23 -0.96 0.24
C SER A 115 16.12 0.29 1.10
N ALA A 116 15.12 0.32 1.98
CA ALA A 116 14.85 1.40 2.92
C ALA A 116 14.26 0.79 4.20
N PRO A 117 14.07 1.59 5.27
CA PRO A 117 13.44 1.10 6.48
C PRO A 117 12.12 0.38 6.22
N GLN A 118 11.92 -0.73 6.94
CA GLN A 118 10.75 -1.61 6.78
C GLN A 118 9.43 -0.94 7.21
N TRP A 119 9.51 0.04 8.11
CA TRP A 119 8.38 0.70 8.73
C TRP A 119 8.40 2.20 8.47
N GLY A 120 7.23 2.85 8.59
CA GLY A 120 7.12 4.30 8.44
C GLY A 120 7.50 4.83 7.07
N TYR A 121 7.30 4.06 6.00
CA TYR A 121 7.70 4.46 4.65
C TYR A 121 6.56 4.94 3.76
N ARG A 122 5.31 4.55 4.10
CA ARG A 122 4.16 4.72 3.20
C ARG A 122 3.48 6.06 3.42
N ARG A 123 3.61 6.95 2.45
CA ARG A 123 3.03 8.30 2.50
C ARG A 123 1.57 8.41 2.03
N ARG A 124 0.98 7.34 1.53
CA ARG A 124 -0.41 7.34 1.01
C ARG A 124 -1.17 6.11 1.46
N ALA A 125 -2.41 6.31 1.89
CA ALA A 125 -3.33 5.22 2.23
C ALA A 125 -4.73 5.54 1.72
N ARG A 126 -5.46 4.51 1.29
CA ARG A 126 -6.90 4.56 0.99
C ARG A 126 -7.61 3.64 1.95
N LEU A 127 -8.49 4.21 2.74
CA LEU A 127 -9.23 3.54 3.79
C LEU A 127 -10.71 3.52 3.42
N ALA A 128 -11.33 2.36 3.48
CA ALA A 128 -12.77 2.25 3.34
C ALA A 128 -13.45 2.81 4.60
N VAL A 129 -14.58 3.50 4.40
CA VAL A 129 -15.39 4.07 5.47
C VAL A 129 -16.79 3.48 5.41
N GLN A 130 -17.32 3.09 6.55
CA GLN A 130 -18.69 2.60 6.67
C GLN A 130 -19.31 3.11 7.96
N ARG A 131 -20.48 3.74 7.88
CA ARG A 131 -21.30 4.06 9.04
C ARG A 131 -22.29 2.90 9.29
N ALA A 132 -22.26 2.35 10.48
CA ALA A 132 -23.20 1.33 10.92
C ALA A 132 -24.57 1.93 11.25
N LYS A 133 -25.59 1.09 11.42
CA LYS A 133 -26.97 1.52 11.74
C LYS A 133 -27.09 2.21 13.10
N ASP A 134 -26.22 1.87 14.03
CA ASP A 134 -26.11 2.48 15.37
C ASP A 134 -25.36 3.83 15.38
N GLY A 135 -24.90 4.31 14.20
CA GLY A 135 -24.17 5.55 14.03
C GLY A 135 -22.66 5.44 14.15
N GLN A 136 -22.13 4.31 14.61
CA GLN A 136 -20.68 4.11 14.68
C GLN A 136 -20.04 4.18 13.28
N VAL A 137 -18.86 4.77 13.20
CA VAL A 137 -18.08 4.86 11.95
C VAL A 137 -16.89 3.92 12.03
N MET A 138 -16.83 3.00 11.09
CA MET A 138 -15.68 2.12 10.88
C MET A 138 -14.81 2.69 9.78
N VAL A 139 -13.51 2.83 10.04
CA VAL A 139 -12.49 3.24 9.09
C VAL A 139 -11.37 2.21 9.09
N GLY A 140 -11.00 1.73 7.92
CA GLY A 140 -9.95 0.72 7.85
C GLY A 140 -9.68 0.23 6.43
N PHE A 141 -8.79 -0.73 6.32
CA PHE A 141 -8.54 -1.41 5.05
C PHE A 141 -9.54 -2.54 4.82
N ARG A 142 -9.73 -2.92 3.58
CA ARG A 142 -10.47 -4.14 3.28
C ARG A 142 -9.68 -5.35 3.74
N ASN A 143 -10.39 -6.36 4.25
CA ASN A 143 -9.78 -7.63 4.62
C ASN A 143 -9.17 -8.31 3.38
N ALA A 144 -8.12 -9.08 3.61
CA ALA A 144 -7.58 -9.97 2.59
C ALA A 144 -8.71 -10.89 2.05
N GLY A 145 -8.87 -10.91 0.73
CA GLY A 145 -9.86 -11.79 0.07
C GLY A 145 -11.33 -11.43 0.27
N SER A 146 -11.68 -10.29 0.91
CA SER A 146 -13.09 -9.91 1.10
C SER A 146 -13.36 -8.41 1.01
N ARG A 147 -14.65 -8.03 0.89
CA ARG A 147 -15.08 -6.63 0.92
C ARG A 147 -15.30 -6.07 2.32
N ARG A 148 -15.14 -6.89 3.37
CA ARG A 148 -15.30 -6.44 4.76
C ARG A 148 -14.20 -5.46 5.11
N ILE A 149 -14.51 -4.51 5.99
CA ILE A 149 -13.52 -3.56 6.51
C ILE A 149 -12.91 -4.18 7.76
N GLU A 150 -11.58 -4.24 7.82
CA GLU A 150 -10.82 -4.41 9.05
C GLU A 150 -10.63 -3.03 9.66
N PRO A 151 -11.35 -2.69 10.74
CA PRO A 151 -11.14 -1.42 11.42
C PRO A 151 -9.72 -1.36 11.97
N ILE A 152 -8.99 -0.29 11.66
CA ILE A 152 -7.61 -0.14 12.12
C ILE A 152 -7.47 1.02 13.08
N THR A 153 -6.69 0.83 14.13
CA THR A 153 -6.34 1.87 15.10
C THR A 153 -4.87 2.25 15.04
N GLU A 154 -4.06 1.47 14.31
CA GLU A 154 -2.63 1.70 14.10
C GLU A 154 -2.22 1.14 12.74
N CYS A 155 -1.16 1.69 12.17
CA CYS A 155 -0.57 1.19 10.92
C CYS A 155 0.92 1.54 10.89
N HIS A 156 1.78 0.55 11.13
CA HIS A 156 3.23 0.74 11.26
C HIS A 156 3.94 1.07 9.94
N VAL A 157 3.32 0.79 8.79
CA VAL A 157 3.92 1.13 7.49
C VAL A 157 3.72 2.59 7.08
N LEU A 158 2.78 3.32 7.73
CA LEU A 158 2.50 4.71 7.40
C LEU A 158 3.54 5.65 8.00
N VAL A 159 3.92 6.70 7.23
CA VAL A 159 4.74 7.82 7.74
C VAL A 159 3.96 8.67 8.72
N GLN A 160 4.68 9.33 9.65
CA GLN A 160 4.06 10.34 10.51
C GLN A 160 3.58 11.54 9.66
N PRO A 161 2.45 12.19 10.00
CA PRO A 161 1.56 11.91 11.14
C PRO A 161 0.39 10.96 10.82
N LEU A 162 0.39 10.25 9.66
CA LEU A 162 -0.75 9.46 9.19
C LEU A 162 -1.28 8.43 10.20
N PRO A 163 -0.45 7.71 11.01
CA PRO A 163 -0.98 6.79 12.00
C PRO A 163 -1.90 7.45 13.03
N ALA A 164 -1.54 8.65 13.51
CA ALA A 164 -2.36 9.42 14.45
C ALA A 164 -3.69 9.87 13.80
N ILE A 165 -3.64 10.30 12.54
CA ILE A 165 -4.83 10.66 11.78
C ILE A 165 -5.76 9.46 11.64
N VAL A 166 -5.23 8.29 11.22
CA VAL A 166 -6.02 7.05 11.09
C VAL A 166 -6.75 6.72 12.39
N ALA A 167 -6.08 6.82 13.53
CA ALA A 167 -6.68 6.54 14.83
C ALA A 167 -7.82 7.52 15.20
N ALA A 168 -7.73 8.78 14.76
CA ALA A 168 -8.71 9.82 15.08
C ALA A 168 -9.91 9.86 14.10
N LEU A 169 -9.76 9.35 12.87
CA LEU A 169 -10.79 9.43 11.83
C LEU A 169 -12.18 8.94 12.29
N PRO A 170 -12.34 7.78 12.97
CA PRO A 170 -13.67 7.31 13.40
C PRO A 170 -14.37 8.30 14.33
N GLY A 171 -13.65 8.83 15.33
CA GLY A 171 -14.18 9.81 16.29
C GLY A 171 -14.55 11.15 15.65
N TRP A 172 -13.79 11.59 14.65
CA TRP A 172 -14.09 12.80 13.89
C TRP A 172 -15.29 12.59 12.96
N MET A 173 -15.30 11.51 12.20
CA MET A 173 -16.34 11.25 11.20
C MET A 173 -17.70 10.86 11.79
N VAL A 174 -17.76 10.43 13.07
CA VAL A 174 -19.05 10.11 13.72
C VAL A 174 -19.97 11.35 13.78
N ASN A 175 -19.39 12.55 13.88
CA ASN A 175 -20.10 13.83 13.96
C ASN A 175 -20.53 14.38 12.58
N PHE A 176 -20.12 13.73 11.48
CA PHE A 176 -20.54 14.16 10.15
C PHE A 176 -22.03 13.94 9.94
N PRO A 177 -22.70 14.81 9.17
CA PRO A 177 -24.14 14.72 8.92
C PRO A 177 -24.54 13.33 8.43
N THR A 178 -25.57 12.75 9.02
CA THR A 178 -26.07 11.40 8.68
C THR A 178 -26.57 11.26 7.24
N GLY A 179 -26.97 12.38 6.62
CA GLY A 179 -27.36 12.47 5.20
C GLY A 179 -26.19 12.41 4.22
N ILE A 180 -24.93 12.35 4.70
CA ILE A 180 -23.74 12.14 3.91
C ILE A 180 -23.28 10.68 4.07
N ARG A 181 -23.40 9.88 3.01
CA ARG A 181 -22.84 8.53 3.00
C ARG A 181 -21.36 8.64 2.59
N LEU A 182 -20.47 8.27 3.53
CA LEU A 182 -19.04 8.18 3.31
C LEU A 182 -18.70 6.85 2.66
N SER A 183 -17.75 6.81 1.74
CA SER A 183 -17.30 5.58 1.05
C SER A 183 -15.82 5.30 1.24
N GLU A 184 -14.98 6.33 1.12
CA GLU A 184 -13.52 6.20 1.19
C GLU A 184 -12.90 7.46 1.80
N VAL A 185 -11.78 7.30 2.47
CA VAL A 185 -10.86 8.38 2.82
C VAL A 185 -9.46 8.06 2.30
N GLU A 186 -8.91 8.95 1.51
CA GLU A 186 -7.51 8.91 1.10
C GLU A 186 -6.70 9.84 1.99
N LEU A 187 -5.60 9.33 2.54
CA LEU A 187 -4.60 10.11 3.26
C LEU A 187 -3.36 10.22 2.39
N LEU A 188 -2.82 11.42 2.25
CA LEU A 188 -1.58 11.69 1.53
C LEU A 188 -0.70 12.61 2.37
N SER A 189 0.47 12.12 2.79
CA SER A 189 1.51 12.93 3.42
C SER A 189 2.46 13.45 2.35
N ALA A 190 2.32 14.72 2.00
CA ALA A 190 3.31 15.47 1.25
C ALA A 190 4.41 15.99 2.19
N ASP A 191 5.49 16.58 1.65
CA ASP A 191 6.61 17.02 2.49
C ASP A 191 6.28 18.30 3.26
N ASN A 192 5.27 19.04 2.83
CA ASN A 192 4.88 20.33 3.39
C ASN A 192 3.49 20.36 4.05
N ALA A 193 2.68 19.33 3.90
CA ALA A 193 1.35 19.23 4.50
C ALA A 193 0.77 17.81 4.32
N VAL A 194 -0.37 17.54 4.98
CA VAL A 194 -1.13 16.30 4.82
C VAL A 194 -2.46 16.60 4.16
N ALA A 195 -2.91 15.75 3.24
CA ALA A 195 -4.28 15.78 2.75
C ALA A 195 -5.12 14.66 3.37
N ILE A 196 -6.31 15.03 3.81
CA ILE A 196 -7.42 14.13 4.16
C ILE A 196 -8.46 14.30 3.07
N ALA A 197 -8.58 13.35 2.16
CA ALA A 197 -9.44 13.44 0.99
C ALA A 197 -10.59 12.43 1.10
N ILE A 198 -11.80 12.96 1.18
CA ILE A 198 -13.02 12.18 1.47
C ILE A 198 -13.84 11.99 0.18
N GLU A 199 -14.22 10.75 -0.08
CA GLU A 199 -15.22 10.43 -1.10
C GLU A 199 -16.56 10.11 -0.44
N ALA A 200 -17.63 10.79 -0.92
CA ALA A 200 -18.95 10.67 -0.33
C ALA A 200 -20.09 10.85 -1.35
N SER A 201 -21.32 10.59 -0.93
CA SER A 201 -22.51 10.69 -1.80
C SER A 201 -22.85 12.11 -2.25
N ARG A 202 -22.49 13.16 -1.49
CA ARG A 202 -22.70 14.57 -1.81
C ARG A 202 -21.62 15.46 -1.20
N VAL A 203 -21.52 16.68 -1.69
CA VAL A 203 -20.69 17.73 -1.09
C VAL A 203 -21.38 18.28 0.16
N PRO A 204 -20.64 18.57 1.25
CA PRO A 204 -21.20 19.23 2.44
C PRO A 204 -21.63 20.66 2.13
N SER A 205 -22.67 21.15 2.81
CA SER A 205 -23.04 22.56 2.81
C SER A 205 -21.95 23.42 3.49
N ALA A 206 -22.04 24.74 3.38
CA ALA A 206 -21.08 25.63 4.03
C ALA A 206 -21.05 25.43 5.56
N SER A 207 -22.21 25.36 6.22
CA SER A 207 -22.30 25.16 7.66
C SER A 207 -21.84 23.78 8.11
N GLU A 208 -22.14 22.73 7.33
CA GLU A 208 -21.62 21.37 7.61
C GLU A 208 -20.09 21.33 7.49
N ARG A 209 -19.53 22.00 6.48
CA ARG A 209 -18.08 22.11 6.28
C ARG A 209 -17.40 22.83 7.44
N GLU A 210 -17.95 23.97 7.88
CA GLU A 210 -17.43 24.72 9.03
C GLU A 210 -17.41 23.87 10.30
N ALA A 211 -18.47 23.12 10.58
CA ALA A 211 -18.52 22.20 11.70
C ALA A 211 -17.47 21.08 11.60
N MET A 212 -17.29 20.49 10.41
CA MET A 212 -16.24 19.47 10.18
C MET A 212 -14.84 20.02 10.42
N LEU A 213 -14.56 21.24 9.94
CA LEU A 213 -13.26 21.91 10.09
C LEU A 213 -13.00 22.31 11.55
N ALA A 214 -14.01 22.74 12.28
CA ALA A 214 -13.90 23.13 13.70
C ALA A 214 -13.47 21.95 14.60
N GLU A 215 -13.85 20.72 14.23
CA GLU A 215 -13.50 19.51 14.95
C GLU A 215 -12.22 18.83 14.45
N LEU A 216 -11.62 19.34 13.36
CA LEU A 216 -10.39 18.79 12.81
C LEU A 216 -9.20 19.17 13.69
N THR A 217 -8.65 18.21 14.41
CA THR A 217 -7.56 18.43 15.39
C THR A 217 -6.16 18.53 14.76
N PHE A 218 -6.03 18.31 13.45
CA PHE A 218 -4.75 18.32 12.73
C PHE A 218 -4.61 19.67 11.99
N SER A 219 -3.89 20.62 12.57
CA SER A 219 -3.76 22.00 12.09
C SER A 219 -3.17 22.13 10.69
N ASP A 220 -2.30 21.20 10.28
CA ASP A 220 -1.63 21.21 8.97
C ASP A 220 -2.30 20.30 7.94
N ALA A 221 -3.46 19.75 8.27
CA ALA A 221 -4.20 18.89 7.36
C ALA A 221 -5.10 19.71 6.43
N GLN A 222 -4.98 19.46 5.14
CA GLN A 222 -5.86 19.98 4.11
C GLN A 222 -7.06 19.05 3.94
N LEU A 223 -8.27 19.60 3.89
CA LEU A 223 -9.48 18.83 3.65
C LEU A 223 -9.89 18.89 2.19
N TRP A 224 -9.94 17.73 1.56
CA TRP A 224 -10.32 17.55 0.17
C TRP A 224 -11.58 16.70 0.08
N TRP A 225 -12.37 16.95 -0.95
CA TRP A 225 -13.67 16.28 -1.14
C TRP A 225 -13.94 15.96 -2.59
N LYS A 226 -14.52 14.80 -2.84
CA LYS A 226 -15.19 14.48 -4.10
C LYS A 226 -16.47 13.69 -3.85
N THR A 227 -17.34 13.69 -4.82
CA THR A 227 -18.48 12.78 -4.87
C THR A 227 -18.16 11.59 -5.77
N GLU A 228 -18.92 10.49 -5.63
CA GLU A 228 -18.80 9.30 -6.47
C GLU A 228 -18.89 9.60 -7.99
N LYS A 229 -19.49 10.74 -8.36
CA LYS A 229 -19.65 11.19 -9.75
C LYS A 229 -18.50 12.06 -10.26
N GLN A 230 -17.59 12.49 -9.41
CA GLN A 230 -16.47 13.36 -9.75
C GLN A 230 -15.19 12.57 -9.94
N SER A 231 -14.40 12.91 -10.95
CA SER A 231 -13.11 12.29 -11.24
C SER A 231 -11.98 12.79 -10.34
N ALA A 232 -12.06 14.03 -9.85
CA ALA A 232 -11.01 14.68 -9.07
C ALA A 232 -11.53 15.21 -7.73
N TYR A 233 -10.66 15.23 -6.74
CA TYR A 233 -10.91 15.88 -5.47
C TYR A 233 -10.82 17.40 -5.61
N LYS A 234 -11.58 18.12 -4.79
CA LYS A 234 -11.50 19.58 -4.65
C LYS A 234 -11.19 19.90 -3.20
N ARG A 235 -10.29 20.84 -2.96
CA ARG A 235 -9.99 21.35 -1.64
C ARG A 235 -11.18 22.15 -1.11
N ILE A 236 -11.56 21.91 0.14
CA ILE A 236 -12.75 22.53 0.75
C ILE A 236 -12.47 23.29 2.06
N ASP A 237 -11.25 23.28 2.57
CA ASP A 237 -10.84 24.03 3.77
C ASP A 237 -10.57 25.51 3.52
N GLY A 238 -10.65 25.97 2.28
CA GLY A 238 -10.44 27.38 1.89
C GLY A 238 -8.99 27.80 1.74
N GLY A 239 -8.02 26.92 1.99
CA GLY A 239 -6.60 27.21 1.78
C GLY A 239 -6.16 27.07 0.31
N ASP A 240 -5.02 27.66 -0.04
CA ASP A 240 -4.43 27.69 -1.38
C ASP A 240 -3.06 26.97 -1.49
N LYS A 241 -2.46 26.58 -0.35
CA LYS A 241 -1.14 25.93 -0.32
C LYS A 241 -1.17 24.60 -1.05
N ALA A 242 -0.33 24.46 -2.08
CA ALA A 242 -0.16 23.21 -2.81
C ALA A 242 0.50 22.11 -1.94
N LEU A 243 0.26 20.85 -2.28
CA LEU A 243 0.97 19.70 -1.73
C LEU A 243 2.20 19.42 -2.59
N ASN A 244 3.37 19.36 -1.98
CA ASN A 244 4.62 19.18 -2.69
C ASN A 244 5.37 17.93 -2.18
N VAL A 245 5.93 17.20 -3.13
CA VAL A 245 6.79 16.04 -2.90
C VAL A 245 8.14 16.27 -3.55
N ALA A 246 9.20 16.26 -2.79
CA ALA A 246 10.56 16.41 -3.32
C ALA A 246 10.96 15.17 -4.12
N LEU A 247 11.39 15.37 -5.34
CA LEU A 247 12.00 14.37 -6.20
C LEU A 247 13.52 14.36 -6.04
N THR A 248 14.12 15.56 -5.98
CA THR A 248 15.53 15.82 -5.68
C THR A 248 15.61 16.98 -4.69
N ASP A 249 16.80 17.41 -4.30
CA ASP A 249 16.99 18.58 -3.42
C ASP A 249 16.48 19.88 -4.04
N SER A 250 16.42 19.98 -5.38
CA SER A 250 16.01 21.17 -6.10
C SER A 250 14.68 21.05 -6.84
N ILE A 251 14.14 19.85 -7.02
CA ILE A 251 12.95 19.59 -7.84
C ILE A 251 11.82 19.04 -6.95
N GLN A 252 10.71 19.73 -6.97
CA GLN A 252 9.48 19.33 -6.27
C GLN A 252 8.37 19.04 -7.27
N LEU A 253 7.63 17.97 -7.02
CA LEU A 253 6.42 17.62 -7.74
C LEU A 253 5.20 18.10 -6.95
N GLN A 254 4.38 18.94 -7.57
CA GLN A 254 3.07 19.27 -7.03
C GLN A 254 2.10 18.10 -7.23
N VAL A 255 1.42 17.70 -6.17
CA VAL A 255 0.53 16.52 -6.17
C VAL A 255 -0.83 16.87 -5.60
N GLU A 256 -1.84 16.10 -6.00
CA GLU A 256 -3.20 16.19 -5.45
C GLU A 256 -3.69 14.80 -5.05
N PRO A 257 -4.62 14.71 -4.09
CA PRO A 257 -5.30 13.45 -3.78
C PRO A 257 -5.93 12.84 -5.04
N GLY A 258 -5.87 11.52 -5.17
CA GLY A 258 -6.32 10.80 -6.35
C GLY A 258 -5.26 10.60 -7.42
N GLN A 259 -4.25 11.46 -7.51
CA GLN A 259 -3.12 11.29 -8.44
C GLN A 259 -2.16 10.20 -7.94
N PHE A 260 -1.45 9.57 -8.88
CA PHE A 260 -0.42 8.60 -8.51
C PHE A 260 0.80 9.32 -7.92
N VAL A 261 1.29 8.81 -6.80
CA VAL A 261 2.58 9.18 -6.21
C VAL A 261 3.26 7.94 -5.67
N GLN A 262 4.58 7.86 -5.79
CA GLN A 262 5.34 6.77 -5.19
C GLN A 262 5.17 6.77 -3.67
N VAL A 263 4.66 5.67 -3.14
CA VAL A 263 4.27 5.58 -1.71
C VAL A 263 5.45 5.53 -0.76
N ASN A 264 6.61 5.04 -1.22
CA ASN A 264 7.86 5.03 -0.48
C ASN A 264 8.79 6.13 -1.03
N GLY A 265 8.86 7.25 -0.33
CA GLY A 265 9.64 8.41 -0.77
C GLY A 265 11.14 8.15 -0.77
N GLU A 266 11.65 7.36 0.17
CA GLU A 266 13.07 7.02 0.26
C GLU A 266 13.51 6.15 -0.94
N ILE A 267 12.76 5.08 -1.22
CA ILE A 267 13.04 4.24 -2.41
C ILE A 267 12.87 5.04 -3.70
N ASN A 268 11.88 5.97 -3.77
CA ASN A 268 11.70 6.80 -4.94
C ASN A 268 12.92 7.68 -5.23
N ARG A 269 13.50 8.29 -4.19
CA ARG A 269 14.71 9.10 -4.32
C ARG A 269 15.88 8.23 -4.81
N GLN A 270 16.11 7.07 -4.21
CA GLN A 270 17.15 6.13 -4.65
C GLN A 270 16.95 5.68 -6.11
N MET A 271 15.71 5.42 -6.54
CA MET A 271 15.41 5.10 -7.95
C MET A 271 15.75 6.25 -8.90
N ILE A 272 15.38 7.49 -8.53
CA ILE A 272 15.70 8.68 -9.32
C ILE A 272 17.21 8.84 -9.44
N ASP A 273 17.95 8.79 -8.34
CA ASP A 273 19.42 8.91 -8.33
C ASP A 273 20.07 7.84 -9.21
N GLN A 274 19.60 6.59 -9.10
CA GLN A 274 20.11 5.49 -9.92
C GLN A 274 19.84 5.72 -11.41
N VAL A 275 18.66 6.18 -11.80
CA VAL A 275 18.32 6.50 -13.19
C VAL A 275 19.18 7.64 -13.72
N LEU A 276 19.34 8.72 -12.95
CA LEU A 276 20.21 9.85 -13.32
C LEU A 276 21.66 9.41 -13.53
N ASP A 277 22.19 8.57 -12.64
CA ASP A 277 23.54 8.05 -12.77
C ASP A 277 23.73 7.13 -14.00
N LEU A 278 22.75 6.29 -14.29
CA LEU A 278 22.78 5.46 -15.50
C LEU A 278 22.75 6.31 -16.76
N VAL A 279 21.86 7.31 -16.82
CA VAL A 279 21.79 8.23 -17.99
C VAL A 279 23.08 8.99 -18.15
N ARG A 280 23.67 9.55 -17.08
CA ARG A 280 24.96 10.25 -17.15
C ARG A 280 26.11 9.38 -17.66
N LYS A 281 26.12 8.09 -17.29
CA LYS A 281 27.15 7.13 -17.72
C LYS A 281 27.00 6.70 -19.18
N THR A 282 25.76 6.67 -19.69
CA THR A 282 25.45 6.23 -21.05
C THR A 282 25.41 7.37 -22.07
N SER A 283 25.16 8.60 -21.60
CA SER A 283 25.11 9.79 -22.48
C SER A 283 26.53 10.34 -22.70
N SER A 284 27.04 10.23 -23.90
CA SER A 284 28.35 10.76 -24.29
C SER A 284 28.34 12.26 -24.58
N ASP A 285 27.20 12.87 -24.73
CA ASP A 285 27.03 14.28 -25.15
C ASP A 285 25.79 14.93 -24.46
N ARG A 286 25.88 16.24 -24.20
CA ARG A 286 24.77 17.08 -23.66
C ARG A 286 23.60 17.23 -24.64
N SER A 287 23.77 16.84 -25.92
CA SER A 287 22.71 16.85 -26.92
C SER A 287 21.87 15.55 -26.95
N SER A 288 22.11 14.63 -26.04
CA SER A 288 21.36 13.37 -25.97
C SER A 288 19.87 13.64 -25.63
N VAL A 289 18.97 12.95 -26.32
CA VAL A 289 17.53 13.00 -26.06
C VAL A 289 17.13 11.84 -25.19
N ALA A 290 16.46 12.10 -24.04
CA ALA A 290 15.84 11.08 -23.22
C ALA A 290 14.33 11.05 -23.49
N VAL A 291 13.76 9.85 -23.60
CA VAL A 291 12.33 9.63 -23.77
C VAL A 291 11.81 8.83 -22.60
N ASP A 292 10.91 9.43 -21.82
CA ASP A 292 10.22 8.77 -20.70
C ASP A 292 8.82 8.34 -21.17
N LEU A 293 8.68 7.06 -21.50
CA LEU A 293 7.39 6.50 -21.91
C LEU A 293 6.54 6.23 -20.66
N PHE A 294 5.28 6.69 -20.69
CA PHE A 294 4.35 6.62 -19.57
C PHE A 294 4.81 7.46 -18.35
N CYS A 295 5.38 8.63 -18.60
CA CYS A 295 5.99 9.51 -17.59
C CYS A 295 5.09 9.87 -16.38
N GLY A 296 3.77 9.73 -16.51
CA GLY A 296 2.81 10.11 -15.47
C GLY A 296 2.96 11.58 -15.08
N SER A 297 3.14 11.86 -13.78
CA SER A 297 3.37 13.21 -13.28
C SER A 297 4.81 13.72 -13.46
N GLY A 298 5.66 12.98 -14.16
CA GLY A 298 7.04 13.39 -14.41
C GLY A 298 8.06 12.98 -13.36
N ASN A 299 7.80 11.89 -12.64
CA ASN A 299 8.68 11.43 -11.54
C ASN A 299 10.15 11.25 -11.94
N PHE A 300 10.40 10.80 -13.17
CA PHE A 300 11.75 10.70 -13.76
C PHE A 300 12.03 11.79 -14.76
N SER A 301 11.04 12.21 -15.56
CA SER A 301 11.21 13.23 -16.59
C SER A 301 11.68 14.58 -16.02
N LEU A 302 11.11 15.02 -14.88
CA LEU A 302 11.50 16.29 -14.26
C LEU A 302 12.95 16.29 -13.77
N PRO A 303 13.46 15.25 -13.06
CA PRO A 303 14.87 15.17 -12.71
C PRO A 303 15.82 14.99 -13.91
N LEU A 304 15.34 14.48 -15.04
CA LEU A 304 16.15 14.30 -16.24
C LEU A 304 16.27 15.57 -17.08
N ALA A 305 15.32 16.52 -16.96
CA ALA A 305 15.29 17.78 -17.67
C ALA A 305 16.24 18.83 -17.06
#